data_ec5bfa49ba9f7e8760defd9dc0b53d23
#
_entry.id   ec5bfa49ba9f7e8760defd9dc0b53d23
#
_cell.length_a   1.000
_cell.length_b   1.000
_cell.length_c   1.000
_cell.angle_alpha   90.00
_cell.angle_beta   90.00
_cell.angle_gamma   90.00
#
_symmetry.space_group_name_H-M   'P 1'
#
loop_
_entity.id
_entity.type
_entity.pdbx_description
1 polymer ?
#
loop_
_entity_poly.entity_id
_entity_poly.type
_entity_poly.pdbx_seq_one_letter_code
_entity_poly.pdbx_strand_id
1 'polypeptide(L)'
;MNKCANAFLGLVVCFISSSSAQAEAIYHEKFYPDGSGPFPAVIALHTSGGFKTVKHLIQRYVDDGFAVYAPNFFVKHGITPRSRMDTFDRFREDIEKDLSEVVALMINDPKVQKENIFATGFSNGGFWVGYLTGSSKVSAGVAHYGVWKANMGREVTNPYPMKYFSKSSAPILALHGDGDKVQ
;
A
#
# COMPACT_ATOMS: atom_id res chain seq x y z
N MET A 1 77.60 17.78 -9.71
CA MET A 1 76.41 18.08 -10.52
C MET A 1 75.39 16.98 -10.22
N ASN A 2 74.58 17.18 -9.17
CA ASN A 2 73.53 16.17 -8.77
C ASN A 2 72.19 16.67 -9.25
N LYS A 3 71.52 15.85 -10.10
CA LYS A 3 70.17 16.08 -10.52
C LYS A 3 69.22 15.36 -9.58
N CYS A 4 68.46 16.13 -8.81
CA CYS A 4 67.33 15.62 -8.03
C CYS A 4 66.17 15.38 -8.98
N ALA A 5 65.67 14.17 -9.02
CA ALA A 5 64.42 13.79 -9.69
C ALA A 5 63.27 13.90 -8.66
N ASN A 6 62.36 14.84 -8.91
CA ASN A 6 61.09 14.93 -8.16
C ASN A 6 60.09 13.91 -8.74
N ALA A 7 59.73 12.90 -7.93
CA ALA A 7 58.64 12.01 -8.22
C ALA A 7 57.30 12.64 -7.71
N PHE A 8 56.43 13.01 -8.64
CA PHE A 8 55.06 13.44 -8.35
C PHE A 8 54.20 12.19 -8.12
N LEU A 9 53.78 11.95 -6.90
CA LEU A 9 52.84 10.88 -6.55
C LEU A 9 51.43 11.42 -6.75
N GLY A 10 50.81 11.07 -7.88
CA GLY A 10 49.43 11.43 -8.19
C GLY A 10 48.46 10.58 -7.37
N LEU A 11 47.74 11.22 -6.43
CA LEU A 11 46.66 10.59 -5.64
C LEU A 11 45.41 10.48 -6.53
N VAL A 12 45.12 9.27 -7.05
CA VAL A 12 43.86 9.00 -7.76
C VAL A 12 42.76 8.79 -6.73
N VAL A 13 41.94 9.81 -6.53
CA VAL A 13 40.72 9.71 -5.72
C VAL A 13 39.62 9.10 -6.61
N CYS A 14 39.34 7.80 -6.42
CA CYS A 14 38.18 7.16 -7.02
C CYS A 14 36.93 7.62 -6.26
N PHE A 15 36.13 8.50 -6.87
CA PHE A 15 34.76 8.77 -6.43
C PHE A 15 33.90 7.56 -6.78
N ILE A 16 33.60 6.72 -5.79
CA ILE A 16 32.57 5.70 -5.91
C ILE A 16 31.22 6.42 -5.79
N SER A 17 30.61 6.77 -6.92
CA SER A 17 29.24 7.24 -6.96
C SER A 17 28.33 6.07 -6.58
N SER A 18 27.93 6.03 -5.32
CA SER A 18 26.88 5.13 -4.86
C SER A 18 25.56 5.60 -5.47
N SER A 19 25.20 5.07 -6.63
CA SER A 19 23.85 5.17 -7.17
C SER A 19 22.94 4.38 -6.24
N SER A 20 22.29 5.07 -5.30
CA SER A 20 21.17 4.49 -4.58
C SER A 20 20.07 4.23 -5.60
N ALA A 21 19.85 2.96 -5.96
CA ALA A 21 18.67 2.56 -6.71
C ALA A 21 17.46 2.99 -5.88
N GLN A 22 16.82 4.09 -6.27
CA GLN A 22 15.61 4.56 -5.64
C GLN A 22 14.54 3.53 -5.95
N ALA A 23 14.00 2.88 -4.90
CA ALA A 23 12.95 1.89 -5.09
C ALA A 23 11.79 2.55 -5.85
N GLU A 24 11.33 1.90 -6.91
CA GLU A 24 10.23 2.40 -7.72
C GLU A 24 8.99 2.56 -6.83
N ALA A 25 8.42 3.78 -6.79
CA ALA A 25 7.23 4.06 -6.00
C ALA A 25 6.02 3.29 -6.54
N ILE A 26 5.13 2.88 -5.63
CA ILE A 26 3.89 2.23 -6.05
C ILE A 26 3.04 3.16 -6.92
N TYR A 27 2.55 2.64 -8.05
CA TYR A 27 1.59 3.36 -8.88
C TYR A 27 0.29 3.58 -8.11
N HIS A 28 -0.17 4.83 -8.04
CA HIS A 28 -1.45 5.19 -7.44
C HIS A 28 -2.06 6.39 -8.15
N GLU A 29 -3.40 6.43 -8.21
CA GLU A 29 -4.16 7.59 -8.67
C GLU A 29 -4.70 8.36 -7.46
N LYS A 30 -4.78 9.68 -7.60
CA LYS A 30 -5.30 10.59 -6.57
C LYS A 30 -6.46 11.39 -7.13
N PHE A 31 -7.50 11.54 -6.32
CA PHE A 31 -8.70 12.30 -6.66
C PHE A 31 -9.07 13.18 -5.47
N TYR A 32 -9.55 14.37 -5.73
CA TYR A 32 -9.94 15.31 -4.68
C TYR A 32 -11.33 15.86 -4.95
N PRO A 33 -12.11 16.13 -3.89
CA PRO A 33 -13.32 16.94 -4.02
C PRO A 33 -12.99 18.33 -4.52
N ASP A 34 -14.01 19.04 -5.00
CA ASP A 34 -13.91 20.47 -5.29
C ASP A 34 -13.60 21.27 -4.02
N GLY A 35 -12.79 22.32 -4.17
CA GLY A 35 -12.40 23.18 -3.05
C GLY A 35 -10.94 23.09 -2.65
N SER A 36 -10.58 23.82 -1.60
CA SER A 36 -9.20 23.98 -1.16
C SER A 36 -8.71 22.88 -0.21
N GLY A 37 -9.61 22.11 0.43
CA GLY A 37 -9.25 21.17 1.49
C GLY A 37 -8.85 21.88 2.81
N PRO A 38 -8.20 21.18 3.77
CA PRO A 38 -7.91 19.76 3.70
C PRO A 38 -9.15 18.87 3.83
N PHE A 39 -9.16 17.72 3.13
CA PHE A 39 -10.26 16.77 3.11
C PHE A 39 -9.95 15.53 3.95
N PRO A 40 -10.95 14.88 4.57
CA PRO A 40 -10.78 13.50 5.02
C PRO A 40 -10.40 12.63 3.80
N ALA A 41 -9.64 11.57 4.01
CA ALA A 41 -9.11 10.80 2.90
C ALA A 41 -9.37 9.30 3.04
N VAL A 42 -9.50 8.63 1.89
CA VAL A 42 -9.69 7.18 1.81
C VAL A 42 -8.61 6.57 0.92
N ILE A 43 -7.93 5.54 1.43
CA ILE A 43 -7.16 4.63 0.59
C ILE A 43 -8.09 3.51 0.10
N ALA A 44 -8.27 3.40 -1.22
CA ALA A 44 -9.21 2.47 -1.86
C ALA A 44 -8.45 1.28 -2.49
N LEU A 45 -8.67 0.08 -1.96
CA LEU A 45 -7.90 -1.12 -2.27
C LEU A 45 -8.70 -2.09 -3.14
N HIS A 46 -8.13 -2.43 -4.30
CA HIS A 46 -8.79 -3.23 -5.33
C HIS A 46 -8.88 -4.72 -5.00
N THR A 47 -9.78 -5.42 -5.69
CA THR A 47 -9.91 -6.89 -5.63
C THR A 47 -8.76 -7.59 -6.37
N SER A 48 -8.77 -8.92 -6.39
CA SER A 48 -7.90 -9.75 -7.23
C SER A 48 -8.04 -9.49 -8.75
N GLY A 49 -9.08 -8.77 -9.16
CA GLY A 49 -9.26 -8.31 -10.55
C GLY A 49 -8.42 -7.09 -10.93
N GLY A 50 -7.68 -6.52 -9.98
CA GLY A 50 -6.82 -5.35 -10.17
C GLY A 50 -7.57 -4.01 -10.08
N PHE A 51 -6.86 -2.92 -10.33
CA PHE A 51 -7.28 -1.53 -10.12
C PHE A 51 -8.67 -1.20 -10.71
N LYS A 52 -9.00 -1.71 -11.89
CA LYS A 52 -10.30 -1.46 -12.54
C LYS A 52 -11.51 -1.81 -11.66
N THR A 53 -11.33 -2.67 -10.66
CA THR A 53 -12.45 -3.13 -9.81
C THR A 53 -12.88 -2.12 -8.74
N VAL A 54 -12.08 -1.09 -8.46
CA VAL A 54 -12.45 -0.01 -7.54
C VAL A 54 -12.71 1.32 -8.24
N LYS A 55 -12.34 1.44 -9.51
CA LYS A 55 -12.42 2.70 -10.25
C LYS A 55 -13.82 3.33 -10.24
N HIS A 56 -14.87 2.51 -10.32
CA HIS A 56 -16.26 2.99 -10.32
C HIS A 56 -16.75 3.51 -8.95
N LEU A 57 -16.02 3.22 -7.87
CA LEU A 57 -16.36 3.67 -6.51
C LEU A 57 -15.65 4.98 -6.15
N ILE A 58 -14.57 5.31 -6.84
CA ILE A 58 -13.74 6.47 -6.53
C ILE A 58 -14.59 7.74 -6.55
N GLN A 59 -15.38 7.93 -7.62
CA GLN A 59 -16.20 9.14 -7.77
C GLN A 59 -17.18 9.30 -6.61
N ARG A 60 -17.78 8.22 -6.11
CA ARG A 60 -18.72 8.28 -4.97
C ARG A 60 -18.04 8.81 -3.71
N TYR A 61 -16.83 8.37 -3.39
CA TYR A 61 -16.08 8.88 -2.26
C TYR A 61 -15.69 10.36 -2.45
N VAL A 62 -15.35 10.76 -3.69
CA VAL A 62 -15.07 12.16 -4.01
C VAL A 62 -16.32 13.01 -3.83
N ASP A 63 -17.48 12.57 -4.34
CA ASP A 63 -18.77 13.26 -4.19
C ASP A 63 -19.20 13.36 -2.72
N ASP A 64 -18.83 12.37 -1.89
CA ASP A 64 -19.04 12.35 -0.45
C ASP A 64 -18.01 13.21 0.33
N GLY A 65 -17.11 13.91 -0.36
CA GLY A 65 -16.17 14.86 0.22
C GLY A 65 -14.84 14.26 0.67
N PHE A 66 -14.47 13.06 0.25
CA PHE A 66 -13.19 12.43 0.57
C PHE A 66 -12.16 12.62 -0.54
N ALA A 67 -10.93 12.96 -0.18
CA ALA A 67 -9.78 12.72 -1.04
C ALA A 67 -9.56 11.21 -1.18
N VAL A 68 -9.34 10.71 -2.39
CA VAL A 68 -9.17 9.26 -2.64
C VAL A 68 -7.77 8.97 -3.17
N TYR A 69 -7.10 8.02 -2.54
CA TYR A 69 -5.85 7.43 -3.00
C TYR A 69 -6.13 5.98 -3.40
N ALA A 70 -5.90 5.65 -4.65
CA ALA A 70 -6.18 4.33 -5.19
C ALA A 70 -4.88 3.67 -5.71
N PRO A 71 -4.13 2.96 -4.85
CA PRO A 71 -2.92 2.28 -5.25
C PRO A 71 -3.22 1.03 -6.10
N ASN A 72 -2.40 0.81 -7.12
CA ASN A 72 -2.37 -0.45 -7.85
C ASN A 72 -1.22 -1.33 -7.33
N PHE A 73 -1.47 -2.04 -6.24
CA PHE A 73 -0.47 -2.86 -5.57
C PHE A 73 -0.13 -4.18 -6.31
N PHE A 74 -0.69 -4.38 -7.51
CA PHE A 74 -0.34 -5.52 -8.38
C PHE A 74 0.77 -5.18 -9.37
N VAL A 75 0.71 -3.97 -9.96
CA VAL A 75 1.52 -3.61 -11.14
C VAL A 75 3.01 -3.65 -10.82
N LYS A 76 3.44 -3.04 -9.73
CA LYS A 76 4.86 -2.99 -9.34
C LYS A 76 5.51 -4.36 -9.21
N HIS A 77 4.72 -5.36 -8.80
CA HIS A 77 5.20 -6.73 -8.55
C HIS A 77 4.87 -7.70 -9.69
N GLY A 78 4.34 -7.22 -10.81
CA GLY A 78 3.94 -8.06 -11.94
C GLY A 78 2.83 -9.06 -11.60
N ILE A 79 2.02 -8.75 -10.54
CA ILE A 79 0.92 -9.61 -10.12
C ILE A 79 -0.25 -9.48 -11.10
N THR A 80 -0.80 -10.60 -11.47
CA THR A 80 -1.96 -10.73 -12.35
C THR A 80 -3.13 -11.39 -11.61
N PRO A 81 -4.36 -11.37 -12.15
CA PRO A 81 -5.46 -12.14 -11.56
C PRO A 81 -5.16 -13.64 -11.40
N ARG A 82 -4.26 -14.20 -12.21
CA ARG A 82 -3.86 -15.61 -12.11
C ARG A 82 -2.87 -15.87 -10.98
N SER A 83 -1.96 -14.93 -10.73
CA SER A 83 -0.97 -14.99 -9.64
C SER A 83 -1.40 -14.19 -8.38
N ARG A 84 -2.69 -13.83 -8.28
CA ARG A 84 -3.24 -12.99 -7.21
C ARG A 84 -2.89 -13.42 -5.78
N MET A 85 -2.59 -14.70 -5.59
CA MET A 85 -2.22 -15.24 -4.28
C MET A 85 -0.82 -14.85 -3.83
N ASP A 86 0.03 -14.48 -4.77
CA ASP A 86 1.37 -14.00 -4.49
C ASP A 86 1.36 -12.71 -3.64
N THR A 87 0.22 -11.99 -3.59
CA THR A 87 0.03 -10.84 -2.70
C THR A 87 0.11 -11.21 -1.22
N PHE A 88 -0.32 -12.42 -0.87
CA PHE A 88 -0.39 -12.87 0.53
C PHE A 88 0.84 -13.68 0.95
N ASP A 89 1.69 -14.06 0.00
CA ASP A 89 2.85 -14.89 0.21
C ASP A 89 4.12 -14.19 -0.29
N ARG A 90 4.46 -14.37 -1.56
CA ARG A 90 5.71 -13.94 -2.16
C ARG A 90 5.98 -12.42 -2.02
N PHE A 91 4.97 -11.58 -2.21
CA PHE A 91 5.09 -10.13 -2.20
C PHE A 91 4.42 -9.48 -0.99
N ARG A 92 4.08 -10.25 0.04
CA ARG A 92 3.35 -9.72 1.20
C ARG A 92 4.09 -8.57 1.87
N GLU A 93 5.35 -8.75 2.20
CA GLU A 93 6.15 -7.75 2.91
C GLU A 93 6.41 -6.51 2.02
N ASP A 94 6.61 -6.71 0.73
CA ASP A 94 6.76 -5.62 -0.22
C ASP A 94 5.48 -4.78 -0.32
N ILE A 95 4.30 -5.42 -0.37
CA ILE A 95 3.02 -4.72 -0.42
C ILE A 95 2.71 -4.03 0.92
N GLU A 96 3.03 -4.63 2.07
CA GLU A 96 2.96 -3.99 3.38
C GLU A 96 3.75 -2.67 3.40
N LYS A 97 4.95 -2.68 2.84
CA LYS A 97 5.80 -1.49 2.70
C LYS A 97 5.18 -0.48 1.75
N ASP A 98 4.79 -0.91 0.55
CA ASP A 98 4.19 -0.06 -0.47
C ASP A 98 2.94 0.67 0.03
N LEU A 99 2.03 -0.04 0.70
CA LEU A 99 0.82 0.55 1.25
C LEU A 99 1.14 1.52 2.39
N SER A 100 2.18 1.24 3.19
CA SER A 100 2.66 2.16 4.22
C SER A 100 3.23 3.44 3.60
N GLU A 101 3.93 3.34 2.48
CA GLU A 101 4.43 4.50 1.72
C GLU A 101 3.28 5.35 1.17
N VAL A 102 2.21 4.73 0.65
CA VAL A 102 1.01 5.47 0.21
C VAL A 102 0.37 6.23 1.37
N VAL A 103 0.22 5.59 2.55
CA VAL A 103 -0.32 6.28 3.73
C VAL A 103 0.60 7.44 4.15
N ALA A 104 1.91 7.28 4.09
CA ALA A 104 2.86 8.37 4.37
C ALA A 104 2.72 9.53 3.37
N LEU A 105 2.47 9.23 2.10
CA LEU A 105 2.15 10.27 1.10
C LEU A 105 0.85 11.00 1.43
N MET A 106 -0.18 10.30 1.90
CA MET A 106 -1.45 10.90 2.34
C MET A 106 -1.24 11.84 3.53
N ILE A 107 -0.48 11.40 4.53
CA ILE A 107 -0.16 12.20 5.74
C ILE A 107 0.58 13.50 5.37
N ASN A 108 1.44 13.46 4.36
CA ASN A 108 2.23 14.60 3.92
C ASN A 108 1.55 15.47 2.86
N ASP A 109 0.36 15.10 2.39
CA ASP A 109 -0.39 15.88 1.42
C ASP A 109 -1.14 17.04 2.11
N PRO A 110 -0.87 18.32 1.77
CA PRO A 110 -1.53 19.45 2.40
C PRO A 110 -3.04 19.51 2.17
N LYS A 111 -3.56 18.76 1.19
CA LYS A 111 -4.99 18.63 0.93
C LYS A 111 -5.67 17.54 1.76
N VAL A 112 -4.95 16.83 2.62
CA VAL A 112 -5.46 15.71 3.43
C VAL A 112 -5.47 16.06 4.90
N GLN A 113 -6.58 15.78 5.57
CA GLN A 113 -6.69 15.78 7.04
C GLN A 113 -5.98 14.53 7.57
N LYS A 114 -4.74 14.65 8.01
CA LYS A 114 -3.88 13.52 8.40
C LYS A 114 -4.44 12.66 9.54
N GLU A 115 -5.33 13.23 10.37
CA GLU A 115 -6.02 12.54 11.46
C GLU A 115 -7.25 11.74 10.96
N ASN A 116 -7.71 12.02 9.74
CA ASN A 116 -8.92 11.46 9.13
C ASN A 116 -8.58 10.68 7.85
N ILE A 117 -7.68 9.72 7.97
CA ILE A 117 -7.32 8.79 6.89
C ILE A 117 -7.98 7.45 7.16
N PHE A 118 -8.78 6.98 6.20
CA PHE A 118 -9.55 5.75 6.28
C PHE A 118 -9.11 4.75 5.20
N ALA A 119 -9.44 3.48 5.38
CA ALA A 119 -9.20 2.45 4.36
C ALA A 119 -10.52 1.77 3.95
N THR A 120 -10.68 1.53 2.65
CA THR A 120 -11.73 0.66 2.13
C THR A 120 -11.13 -0.36 1.16
N GLY A 121 -11.66 -1.57 1.14
CA GLY A 121 -11.12 -2.60 0.26
C GLY A 121 -12.04 -3.79 0.09
N PHE A 122 -11.89 -4.47 -1.06
CA PHE A 122 -12.79 -5.51 -1.51
C PHE A 122 -12.01 -6.80 -1.76
N SER A 123 -12.47 -7.93 -1.25
CA SER A 123 -11.84 -9.25 -1.43
C SER A 123 -10.35 -9.20 -1.04
N ASN A 124 -9.42 -9.33 -2.00
CA ASN A 124 -7.98 -9.17 -1.78
C ASN A 124 -7.65 -7.85 -1.06
N GLY A 125 -8.25 -6.73 -1.50
CA GLY A 125 -8.10 -5.42 -0.85
C GLY A 125 -8.62 -5.40 0.58
N GLY A 126 -9.63 -6.18 0.91
CA GLY A 126 -10.15 -6.32 2.28
C GLY A 126 -9.14 -6.92 3.26
N PHE A 127 -8.25 -7.83 2.80
CA PHE A 127 -7.10 -8.29 3.58
C PHE A 127 -6.19 -7.12 3.95
N TRP A 128 -5.90 -6.28 2.98
CA TRP A 128 -4.99 -5.13 3.16
C TRP A 128 -5.61 -4.02 4.03
N VAL A 129 -6.95 -3.87 4.02
CA VAL A 129 -7.63 -3.05 5.04
C VAL A 129 -7.34 -3.61 6.43
N GLY A 130 -7.42 -4.94 6.61
CA GLY A 130 -7.06 -5.60 7.87
C GLY A 130 -5.62 -5.31 8.30
N TYR A 131 -4.67 -5.30 7.38
CA TYR A 131 -3.29 -4.88 7.65
C TYR A 131 -3.20 -3.42 8.10
N LEU A 132 -3.80 -2.49 7.35
CA LEU A 132 -3.71 -1.06 7.65
C LEU A 132 -4.36 -0.69 8.98
N THR A 133 -5.52 -1.26 9.29
CA THR A 133 -6.23 -1.02 10.55
C THR A 133 -5.57 -1.73 11.72
N GLY A 134 -5.22 -3.01 11.54
CA GLY A 134 -4.54 -3.81 12.56
C GLY A 134 -3.22 -3.19 13.01
N SER A 135 -2.45 -2.62 12.07
CA SER A 135 -1.19 -1.92 12.32
C SER A 135 -1.35 -0.43 12.66
N SER A 136 -2.58 0.05 12.91
CA SER A 136 -2.90 1.45 13.28
C SER A 136 -2.33 2.49 12.30
N LYS A 137 -2.28 2.15 11.02
CA LYS A 137 -1.78 3.06 9.96
C LYS A 137 -2.84 4.02 9.45
N VAL A 138 -4.11 3.72 9.71
CA VAL A 138 -5.29 4.51 9.35
C VAL A 138 -6.20 4.64 10.56
N SER A 139 -7.12 5.62 10.53
CA SER A 139 -8.03 5.94 11.65
C SER A 139 -9.17 4.93 11.78
N ALA A 140 -9.63 4.34 10.69
CA ALA A 140 -10.61 3.25 10.64
C ALA A 140 -10.61 2.58 9.25
N GLY A 141 -11.26 1.43 9.12
CA GLY A 141 -11.40 0.75 7.83
C GLY A 141 -12.70 0.00 7.63
N VAL A 142 -13.06 -0.21 6.36
CA VAL A 142 -14.18 -1.06 5.95
C VAL A 142 -13.67 -2.13 4.99
N ALA A 143 -13.77 -3.39 5.38
CA ALA A 143 -13.40 -4.53 4.55
C ALA A 143 -14.66 -5.20 4.00
N HIS A 144 -14.84 -5.17 2.68
CA HIS A 144 -15.96 -5.82 2.00
C HIS A 144 -15.54 -7.20 1.53
N TYR A 145 -16.19 -8.25 2.02
CA TYR A 145 -15.90 -9.66 1.72
C TYR A 145 -14.38 -9.93 1.65
N GLY A 146 -13.66 -9.44 2.66
CA GLY A 146 -12.20 -9.52 2.74
C GLY A 146 -11.68 -10.95 2.88
N VAL A 147 -10.46 -11.19 2.44
CA VAL A 147 -9.76 -12.45 2.66
C VAL A 147 -9.28 -12.49 4.12
N TRP A 148 -10.00 -13.20 4.98
CA TRP A 148 -9.66 -13.33 6.40
C TRP A 148 -8.85 -14.56 6.71
N LYS A 149 -8.97 -15.61 5.88
CA LYS A 149 -8.21 -16.83 5.97
C LYS A 149 -8.00 -17.39 4.56
N ALA A 150 -6.79 -17.29 4.04
CA ALA A 150 -6.47 -17.93 2.77
C ALA A 150 -6.06 -19.38 3.01
N ASN A 151 -7.00 -20.31 2.85
CA ASN A 151 -6.69 -21.73 2.76
C ASN A 151 -6.64 -22.11 1.28
N MET A 152 -5.45 -22.12 0.71
CA MET A 152 -5.26 -22.29 -0.73
C MET A 152 -4.67 -23.64 -1.11
N GLY A 153 -4.78 -24.65 -0.25
CA GLY A 153 -4.28 -25.99 -0.53
C GLY A 153 -2.76 -26.10 -0.68
N ARG A 154 -2.03 -25.02 -0.38
CA ARG A 154 -0.58 -25.00 -0.23
C ARG A 154 -0.27 -24.78 1.24
N GLU A 155 0.87 -25.28 1.72
CA GLU A 155 1.47 -24.86 2.99
C GLU A 155 1.93 -23.39 2.89
N VAL A 156 1.00 -22.51 2.56
CA VAL A 156 1.27 -21.09 2.63
C VAL A 156 1.22 -20.73 4.11
N THR A 157 2.34 -20.30 4.64
CA THR A 157 2.45 -19.73 5.98
C THR A 157 1.53 -18.52 6.09
N ASN A 158 0.27 -18.81 6.28
CA ASN A 158 -0.86 -17.97 6.68
C ASN A 158 -0.79 -16.48 6.42
N PRO A 159 -1.32 -15.99 5.33
CA PRO A 159 -1.77 -14.62 5.27
C PRO A 159 -3.08 -14.48 6.07
N TYR A 160 -2.93 -14.21 7.34
CA TYR A 160 -4.04 -14.07 8.27
C TYR A 160 -4.03 -12.65 8.82
N PRO A 161 -4.92 -11.76 8.35
CA PRO A 161 -4.85 -10.34 8.71
C PRO A 161 -5.06 -10.10 10.21
N MET A 162 -5.71 -11.02 10.92
CA MET A 162 -5.89 -10.92 12.37
C MET A 162 -4.57 -10.89 13.15
N LYS A 163 -3.45 -11.36 12.58
CA LYS A 163 -2.13 -11.27 13.22
C LYS A 163 -1.65 -9.83 13.44
N TYR A 164 -2.19 -8.86 12.69
CA TYR A 164 -1.81 -7.45 12.83
C TYR A 164 -2.57 -6.75 13.96
N PHE A 165 -3.65 -7.36 14.48
CA PHE A 165 -4.52 -6.72 15.47
C PHE A 165 -4.00 -6.85 16.89
N SER A 166 -4.13 -5.76 17.64
CA SER A 166 -3.86 -5.62 19.06
C SER A 166 -4.94 -4.78 19.72
N LYS A 167 -4.83 -4.53 21.02
CA LYS A 167 -5.77 -3.65 21.73
C LYS A 167 -5.74 -2.19 21.28
N SER A 168 -4.63 -1.77 20.64
CA SER A 168 -4.44 -0.41 20.12
C SER A 168 -4.75 -0.27 18.63
N SER A 169 -5.26 -1.33 17.98
CA SER A 169 -5.59 -1.29 16.56
C SER A 169 -6.76 -0.35 16.28
N ALA A 170 -6.74 0.26 15.11
CA ALA A 170 -7.85 1.06 14.62
C ALA A 170 -9.11 0.21 14.41
N PRO A 171 -10.32 0.78 14.57
CA PRO A 171 -11.55 0.04 14.35
C PRO A 171 -11.72 -0.39 12.91
N ILE A 172 -12.29 -1.57 12.72
CA ILE A 172 -12.62 -2.12 11.40
C ILE A 172 -14.06 -2.59 11.36
N LEU A 173 -14.77 -2.26 10.28
CA LEU A 173 -16.05 -2.85 9.91
C LEU A 173 -15.80 -3.93 8.86
N ALA A 174 -16.11 -5.17 9.17
CA ALA A 174 -16.09 -6.29 8.23
C ALA A 174 -17.51 -6.57 7.71
N LEU A 175 -17.73 -6.36 6.43
CA LEU A 175 -18.97 -6.69 5.74
C LEU A 175 -18.77 -7.98 4.95
N HIS A 176 -19.48 -9.03 5.29
CA HIS A 176 -19.30 -10.35 4.69
C HIS A 176 -20.65 -11.05 4.53
N GLY A 177 -20.85 -11.71 3.40
CA GLY A 177 -22.05 -12.49 3.16
C GLY A 177 -21.96 -13.84 3.87
N ASP A 178 -23.00 -14.26 4.57
CA ASP A 178 -23.09 -15.54 5.27
C ASP A 178 -23.07 -16.75 4.33
N GLY A 179 -23.44 -16.55 3.07
CA GLY A 179 -23.35 -17.55 1.99
C GLY A 179 -22.02 -17.59 1.24
N ASP A 180 -21.06 -16.75 1.58
CA ASP A 180 -19.75 -16.72 0.92
C ASP A 180 -18.90 -17.94 1.32
N LYS A 181 -18.62 -18.80 0.32
CA LYS A 181 -17.84 -20.04 0.49
C LYS A 181 -16.39 -19.89 0.01
N VAL A 182 -16.03 -18.71 -0.46
CA VAL A 182 -14.68 -18.43 -1.02
C VAL A 182 -13.72 -18.03 0.07
N GLN A 183 -14.22 -17.50 1.17
CA GLN A 183 -13.45 -16.93 2.28
C GLN A 183 -13.66 -17.72 3.57
#